data_5f6d4305d067fbe0685e2d681c18daba
#
_entry.id   5f6d4305d067fbe0685e2d681c18daba
#
_cell.length_a   1.000
_cell.length_b   1.000
_cell.length_c   1.000
_cell.angle_alpha   90.00
_cell.angle_beta   90.00
_cell.angle_gamma   90.00
#
_symmetry.space_group_name_H-M   'P 1'
#
loop_
_entity.id
_entity.type
_entity.pdbx_description
1 polymer ?
#
loop_
_entity_poly.entity_id
_entity_poly.type
_entity_poly.pdbx_seq_one_letter_code
_entity_poly.pdbx_strand_id
1 'polypeptide(L)'
;EDFTEKIIKETCIADYIYKIGKECRSITDHDITPELICDIYMGRVAGDNSEFVFLKSFMDSELDCDKMDYLIRDSLYCGVNYGKYDVERLISCLTVYLEDNFPPRLAIEKGGIQAFEEFVLARYFMFVQVYFHRTRRYFDIIFSQALREILPNGTYPASVEEYLNWDDHRVIQLMKENVETLDYCNSIINRTIFPCVLETKPHPQSGDIRYFNSQMKQLINHFGKECFIEDYSADKMPHKIPQKVELDDETAIVIVDKKTNEVSTISDESYIISNLTERINIKRLYAIKEKRQEILDFRDRIK
;
A
#
# COMPACT_ATOMS: atom_id res chain seq x y z
N GLU A 1 13.41 5.08 2.21
CA GLU A 1 13.66 6.09 3.28
C GLU A 1 14.87 6.96 2.92
N ASP A 2 16.06 6.41 2.70
CA ASP A 2 17.26 7.16 2.35
C ASP A 2 17.10 8.05 1.10
N PHE A 3 16.30 7.61 0.12
CA PHE A 3 16.06 8.38 -1.10
C PHE A 3 15.15 9.60 -0.84
N THR A 4 14.12 9.47 -0.02
CA THR A 4 13.24 10.57 0.37
C THR A 4 14.03 11.65 1.11
N GLU A 5 14.88 11.26 2.06
CA GLU A 5 15.75 12.19 2.79
C GLU A 5 16.70 12.94 1.85
N LYS A 6 17.34 12.23 0.91
CA LYS A 6 18.20 12.85 -0.10
C LYS A 6 17.43 13.83 -1.00
N ILE A 7 16.25 13.45 -1.47
CA ILE A 7 15.42 14.35 -2.30
C ILE A 7 15.07 15.62 -1.52
N ILE A 8 14.69 15.52 -0.26
CA ILE A 8 14.34 16.68 0.57
C ILE A 8 15.57 17.57 0.81
N LYS A 9 16.75 16.99 1.08
CA LYS A 9 17.95 17.74 1.49
C LYS A 9 18.84 18.20 0.33
N GLU A 10 18.88 17.44 -0.77
CA GLU A 10 19.87 17.63 -1.84
C GLU A 10 19.26 18.24 -3.12
N THR A 11 17.98 18.57 -3.13
CA THR A 11 17.31 19.18 -4.28
C THR A 11 16.80 20.59 -3.98
N CYS A 12 16.20 21.24 -4.98
CA CYS A 12 15.55 22.55 -4.80
C CYS A 12 14.44 22.56 -3.75
N ILE A 13 13.97 21.40 -3.32
CA ILE A 13 12.98 21.28 -2.23
C ILE A 13 13.53 21.86 -0.93
N ALA A 14 14.82 21.65 -0.63
CA ALA A 14 15.48 22.26 0.53
C ALA A 14 15.36 23.78 0.53
N ASP A 15 15.62 24.42 -0.60
CA ASP A 15 15.54 25.88 -0.74
C ASP A 15 14.11 26.40 -0.49
N TYR A 16 13.11 25.69 -1.02
CA TYR A 16 11.70 26.02 -0.77
C TYR A 16 11.33 25.87 0.69
N ILE A 17 11.76 24.80 1.37
CA ILE A 17 11.51 24.59 2.80
C ILE A 17 12.14 25.73 3.61
N TYR A 18 13.38 26.08 3.37
CA TYR A 18 14.04 27.23 4.07
C TYR A 18 13.31 28.54 3.82
N LYS A 19 12.84 28.79 2.60
CA LYS A 19 12.07 29.99 2.29
C LYS A 19 10.76 30.05 3.06
N ILE A 20 9.98 28.96 3.01
CA ILE A 20 8.72 28.84 3.76
C ILE A 20 8.96 28.96 5.25
N GLY A 21 9.98 28.29 5.80
CA GLY A 21 10.35 28.37 7.21
C GLY A 21 10.62 29.80 7.67
N LYS A 22 11.30 30.59 6.86
CA LYS A 22 11.52 32.02 7.16
C LYS A 22 10.23 32.84 7.16
N GLU A 23 9.34 32.59 6.22
CA GLU A 23 8.04 33.27 6.13
C GLU A 23 7.11 32.89 7.28
N CYS A 24 7.14 31.62 7.71
CA CYS A 24 6.30 31.11 8.81
C CYS A 24 6.86 31.40 10.23
N ARG A 25 8.07 31.90 10.36
CA ARG A 25 8.71 32.16 11.66
C ARG A 25 7.93 33.10 12.57
N SER A 26 7.06 33.95 12.01
CA SER A 26 6.13 34.80 12.77
C SER A 26 4.90 34.07 13.30
N ILE A 27 4.67 32.82 12.87
CA ILE A 27 3.50 32.02 13.20
C ILE A 27 3.87 30.86 14.13
N THR A 28 5.12 30.39 14.05
CA THR A 28 5.63 29.27 14.85
C THR A 28 6.94 29.68 15.53
N ASP A 29 7.14 29.24 16.77
CA ASP A 29 8.41 29.46 17.50
C ASP A 29 9.52 28.49 17.02
N HIS A 30 9.23 27.64 16.03
CA HIS A 30 10.13 26.62 15.52
C HIS A 30 10.76 27.00 14.18
N ASP A 31 12.02 26.66 14.01
CA ASP A 31 12.73 26.79 12.72
C ASP A 31 12.38 25.59 11.83
N ILE A 32 11.53 25.80 10.83
CA ILE A 32 11.19 24.78 9.84
C ILE A 32 12.37 24.64 8.87
N THR A 33 13.06 23.49 8.94
CA THR A 33 14.24 23.18 8.11
C THR A 33 14.04 21.82 7.40
N PRO A 34 14.80 21.55 6.32
CA PRO A 34 14.80 20.22 5.70
C PRO A 34 15.16 19.10 6.67
N GLU A 35 16.05 19.36 7.63
CA GLU A 35 16.44 18.41 8.68
C GLU A 35 15.26 18.06 9.57
N LEU A 36 14.54 19.07 10.08
CA LEU A 36 13.36 18.86 10.91
C LEU A 36 12.27 18.07 10.17
N ILE A 37 12.01 18.42 8.91
CA ILE A 37 11.04 17.68 8.07
C ILE A 37 11.46 16.22 7.90
N CYS A 38 12.73 15.94 7.63
CA CYS A 38 13.25 14.59 7.53
C CYS A 38 13.15 13.84 8.86
N ASP A 39 13.45 14.48 9.98
CA ASP A 39 13.39 13.86 11.29
C ASP A 39 11.94 13.53 11.69
N ILE A 40 10.97 14.38 11.37
CA ILE A 40 9.54 14.08 11.53
C ILE A 40 9.16 12.86 10.67
N TYR A 41 9.51 12.88 9.38
CA TYR A 41 9.19 11.79 8.45
C TYR A 41 9.78 10.45 8.89
N MET A 42 11.05 10.46 9.35
CA MET A 42 11.75 9.27 9.83
C MET A 42 11.40 8.87 11.27
N GLY A 43 10.68 9.72 12.01
CA GLY A 43 10.38 9.50 13.43
C GLY A 43 11.60 9.62 14.33
N ARG A 44 12.56 10.46 13.96
CA ARG A 44 13.80 10.71 14.72
C ARG A 44 13.72 11.97 15.60
N VAL A 45 12.54 12.57 15.71
CA VAL A 45 12.33 13.81 16.48
C VAL A 45 12.55 13.54 17.97
N ALA A 46 13.35 14.38 18.63
CA ALA A 46 13.65 14.28 20.05
C ALA A 46 13.90 15.67 20.66
N GLY A 47 13.97 15.74 21.99
CA GLY A 47 14.26 16.98 22.73
C GLY A 47 13.15 18.01 22.60
N ASP A 48 13.52 19.26 22.32
CA ASP A 48 12.60 20.41 22.25
C ASP A 48 11.55 20.29 21.14
N ASN A 49 11.75 19.38 20.19
CA ASN A 49 10.81 19.10 19.09
C ASN A 49 9.94 17.85 19.32
N SER A 50 9.99 17.23 20.49
CA SER A 50 9.25 15.99 20.80
C SER A 50 7.75 16.11 20.58
N GLU A 51 7.19 17.31 20.63
CA GLU A 51 5.79 17.60 20.34
C GLU A 51 5.39 17.29 18.89
N PHE A 52 6.34 17.16 17.94
CA PHE A 52 6.06 16.82 16.55
C PHE A 52 6.11 15.32 16.27
N VAL A 53 6.45 14.48 17.24
CA VAL A 53 6.55 13.01 17.04
C VAL A 53 5.26 12.42 16.47
N PHE A 54 4.09 12.90 16.92
CA PHE A 54 2.79 12.42 16.44
C PHE A 54 2.55 12.71 14.95
N LEU A 55 3.23 13.71 14.36
CA LEU A 55 3.09 14.04 12.93
C LEU A 55 3.56 12.91 12.02
N LYS A 56 4.47 12.04 12.49
CA LYS A 56 4.84 10.83 11.76
C LYS A 56 3.62 9.94 11.48
N SER A 57 2.65 9.92 12.38
CA SER A 57 1.43 9.12 12.22
C SER A 57 0.61 9.53 10.99
N PHE A 58 0.70 10.79 10.54
CA PHE A 58 0.06 11.24 9.30
C PHE A 58 0.80 10.79 8.04
N MET A 59 2.07 10.38 8.16
CA MET A 59 2.92 9.97 7.05
C MET A 59 3.04 8.46 6.92
N ASP A 60 3.09 7.74 8.06
CA ASP A 60 3.26 6.28 8.10
C ASP A 60 2.59 5.69 9.34
N SER A 61 1.31 5.45 9.26
CA SER A 61 0.54 4.70 10.27
C SER A 61 -0.62 3.95 9.61
N GLU A 62 -1.49 3.33 10.41
CA GLU A 62 -2.74 2.78 9.87
C GLU A 62 -3.70 3.88 9.40
N LEU A 63 -3.59 5.07 9.95
CA LEU A 63 -4.42 6.24 9.66
C LEU A 63 -3.58 7.36 9.04
N ASP A 64 -2.79 7.05 8.01
CA ASP A 64 -2.00 8.05 7.30
C ASP A 64 -2.79 8.75 6.19
N CYS A 65 -2.34 9.97 5.86
CA CYS A 65 -2.98 10.79 4.83
C CYS A 65 -2.97 10.16 3.44
N ASP A 66 -1.92 9.38 3.13
CA ASP A 66 -1.79 8.69 1.85
C ASP A 66 -2.91 7.66 1.67
N LYS A 67 -3.16 6.83 2.69
CA LYS A 67 -4.27 5.86 2.67
C LYS A 67 -5.63 6.55 2.60
N MET A 68 -5.79 7.64 3.34
CA MET A 68 -7.04 8.42 3.32
C MET A 68 -7.33 9.00 1.94
N ASP A 69 -6.31 9.49 1.23
CA ASP A 69 -6.45 10.02 -0.13
C ASP A 69 -6.65 8.91 -1.16
N TYR A 70 -5.71 7.94 -1.27
CA TYR A 70 -5.74 7.03 -2.41
C TYR A 70 -6.97 6.12 -2.42
N LEU A 71 -7.53 5.74 -1.28
CA LEU A 71 -8.74 4.91 -1.25
C LEU A 71 -9.90 5.58 -1.97
N ILE A 72 -10.15 6.86 -1.69
CA ILE A 72 -11.23 7.62 -2.33
C ILE A 72 -10.88 7.90 -3.79
N ARG A 73 -9.69 8.36 -4.06
CA ARG A 73 -9.23 8.73 -5.40
C ARG A 73 -9.22 7.52 -6.34
N ASP A 74 -8.63 6.40 -5.91
CA ASP A 74 -8.58 5.19 -6.73
C ASP A 74 -9.98 4.59 -6.93
N SER A 75 -10.85 4.66 -5.91
CA SER A 75 -12.26 4.25 -6.03
C SER A 75 -12.97 5.04 -7.12
N LEU A 76 -12.75 6.37 -7.17
CA LEU A 76 -13.31 7.25 -8.19
C LEU A 76 -12.79 6.89 -9.60
N TYR A 77 -11.47 6.80 -9.76
CA TYR A 77 -10.86 6.54 -11.06
C TYR A 77 -11.09 5.11 -11.58
N CYS A 78 -11.22 4.12 -10.69
CA CYS A 78 -11.61 2.76 -11.05
C CYS A 78 -13.12 2.58 -11.27
N GLY A 79 -13.94 3.60 -11.00
CA GLY A 79 -15.39 3.54 -11.18
C GLY A 79 -16.09 2.59 -10.21
N VAL A 80 -15.55 2.41 -9.01
CA VAL A 80 -16.10 1.52 -7.96
C VAL A 80 -16.49 2.31 -6.72
N ASN A 81 -17.21 1.67 -5.79
CA ASN A 81 -17.61 2.29 -4.53
C ASN A 81 -16.87 1.71 -3.30
N TYR A 82 -15.94 0.79 -3.52
CA TYR A 82 -15.27 0.04 -2.46
C TYR A 82 -14.37 0.90 -1.55
N GLY A 83 -13.78 1.97 -2.08
CA GLY A 83 -12.89 2.86 -1.33
C GLY A 83 -13.59 4.05 -0.67
N LYS A 84 -14.93 4.12 -0.71
CA LYS A 84 -15.69 5.20 -0.07
C LYS A 84 -15.93 4.90 1.40
N TYR A 85 -15.74 5.90 2.24
CA TYR A 85 -16.00 5.92 3.67
C TYR A 85 -16.30 7.36 4.10
N ASP A 86 -16.78 7.58 5.30
CA ASP A 86 -17.08 8.93 5.82
C ASP A 86 -15.79 9.65 6.26
N VAL A 87 -15.06 10.20 5.28
CA VAL A 87 -13.79 10.90 5.51
C VAL A 87 -13.95 12.16 6.35
N GLU A 88 -15.03 12.92 6.14
CA GLU A 88 -15.28 14.17 6.90
C GLU A 88 -15.53 13.86 8.38
N ARG A 89 -16.31 12.82 8.64
CA ARG A 89 -16.53 12.33 10.00
C ARG A 89 -15.25 11.84 10.63
N LEU A 90 -14.46 11.03 9.94
CA LEU A 90 -13.19 10.53 10.43
C LEU A 90 -12.26 11.67 10.80
N ILE A 91 -12.03 12.63 9.89
CA ILE A 91 -11.17 13.80 10.14
C ILE A 91 -11.70 14.63 11.33
N SER A 92 -13.01 14.86 11.41
CA SER A 92 -13.60 15.64 12.52
C SER A 92 -13.46 14.98 13.88
N CYS A 93 -13.21 13.68 13.92
CA CYS A 93 -13.00 12.91 15.15
C CYS A 93 -11.51 12.66 15.46
N LEU A 94 -10.58 13.16 14.65
CA LEU A 94 -9.17 13.09 15.00
C LEU A 94 -8.87 14.03 16.16
N THR A 95 -8.05 13.56 17.08
CA THR A 95 -7.60 14.33 18.24
C THR A 95 -6.17 13.93 18.62
N VAL A 96 -5.58 14.63 19.56
CA VAL A 96 -4.26 14.28 20.10
C VAL A 96 -4.46 13.79 21.53
N TYR A 97 -3.92 12.61 21.81
CA TYR A 97 -3.83 12.10 23.18
C TYR A 97 -2.53 12.56 23.82
N LEU A 98 -2.65 13.14 24.99
CA LEU A 98 -1.53 13.63 25.80
C LEU A 98 -1.53 12.87 27.12
N GLU A 99 -0.41 12.27 27.45
CA GLU A 99 -0.17 11.56 28.69
C GLU A 99 1.15 12.03 29.31
N ASP A 100 1.18 12.16 30.63
CA ASP A 100 2.38 12.60 31.35
C ASP A 100 3.56 11.63 31.05
N ASN A 101 4.72 12.20 30.69
CA ASN A 101 5.95 11.49 30.34
C ASN A 101 5.95 10.72 29.02
N PHE A 102 4.90 10.81 28.18
CA PHE A 102 4.86 10.24 26.86
C PHE A 102 4.74 11.33 25.77
N PRO A 103 5.29 11.11 24.57
CA PRO A 103 5.09 12.04 23.48
C PRO A 103 3.62 12.07 23.04
N PRO A 104 3.15 13.20 22.49
CA PRO A 104 1.81 13.30 21.93
C PRO A 104 1.52 12.18 20.92
N ARG A 105 0.30 11.66 20.90
CA ARG A 105 -0.13 10.59 19.98
C ARG A 105 -1.40 10.98 19.24
N LEU A 106 -1.48 10.59 17.96
CA LEU A 106 -2.72 10.69 17.20
C LEU A 106 -3.76 9.75 17.81
N ALA A 107 -4.96 10.25 18.05
CA ALA A 107 -6.06 9.51 18.64
C ALA A 107 -7.38 9.80 17.91
N ILE A 108 -8.38 8.98 18.15
CA ILE A 108 -9.71 9.13 17.60
C ILE A 108 -10.69 9.32 18.77
N GLU A 109 -11.58 10.30 18.67
CA GLU A 109 -12.69 10.41 19.58
C GLU A 109 -13.64 9.21 19.45
N LYS A 110 -14.21 8.75 20.54
CA LYS A 110 -15.12 7.57 20.57
C LYS A 110 -16.23 7.63 19.53
N GLY A 111 -16.73 8.82 19.20
CA GLY A 111 -17.72 9.02 18.15
C GLY A 111 -17.22 8.83 16.71
N GLY A 112 -15.93 8.59 16.51
CA GLY A 112 -15.28 8.34 15.22
C GLY A 112 -14.98 6.86 14.93
N ILE A 113 -15.27 5.95 15.88
CA ILE A 113 -14.94 4.51 15.74
C ILE A 113 -15.55 3.93 14.46
N GLN A 114 -16.82 4.19 14.17
CA GLN A 114 -17.51 3.65 13.01
C GLN A 114 -16.93 4.19 11.69
N ALA A 115 -16.56 5.47 11.64
CA ALA A 115 -15.91 6.05 10.46
C ALA A 115 -14.52 5.43 10.23
N PHE A 116 -13.81 5.08 11.30
CA PHE A 116 -12.55 4.35 11.20
C PHE A 116 -12.75 2.89 10.75
N GLU A 117 -13.78 2.21 11.25
CA GLU A 117 -14.16 0.88 10.76
C GLU A 117 -14.48 0.87 9.27
N GLU A 118 -15.26 1.87 8.79
CA GLU A 118 -15.53 2.07 7.36
C GLU A 118 -14.25 2.24 6.56
N PHE A 119 -13.32 3.06 7.04
CA PHE A 119 -12.01 3.27 6.40
C PHE A 119 -11.22 1.97 6.26
N VAL A 120 -11.13 1.16 7.32
CA VAL A 120 -10.42 -0.14 7.29
C VAL A 120 -11.12 -1.13 6.35
N LEU A 121 -12.45 -1.18 6.36
CA LEU A 121 -13.23 -2.01 5.44
C LEU A 121 -13.09 -1.54 3.98
N ALA A 122 -13.11 -0.24 3.72
CA ALA A 122 -12.86 0.32 2.40
C ALA A 122 -11.49 -0.12 1.87
N ARG A 123 -10.45 -0.03 2.70
CA ARG A 123 -9.11 -0.53 2.36
C ARG A 123 -9.11 -2.02 2.06
N TYR A 124 -9.73 -2.83 2.89
CA TYR A 124 -9.85 -4.27 2.67
C TYR A 124 -10.51 -4.59 1.31
N PHE A 125 -11.65 -3.98 1.01
CA PHE A 125 -12.36 -4.20 -0.24
C PHE A 125 -11.56 -3.71 -1.46
N MET A 126 -10.89 -2.57 -1.37
CA MET A 126 -10.01 -2.07 -2.43
C MET A 126 -8.85 -3.05 -2.69
N PHE A 127 -8.25 -3.64 -1.64
CA PHE A 127 -7.22 -4.66 -1.83
C PHE A 127 -7.77 -5.88 -2.56
N VAL A 128 -8.92 -6.43 -2.13
CA VAL A 128 -9.47 -7.66 -2.71
C VAL A 128 -9.98 -7.43 -4.14
N GLN A 129 -10.69 -6.32 -4.39
CA GLN A 129 -11.42 -6.11 -5.64
C GLN A 129 -10.64 -5.32 -6.70
N VAL A 130 -9.71 -4.45 -6.29
CA VAL A 130 -8.97 -3.57 -7.20
C VAL A 130 -7.49 -3.92 -7.22
N TYR A 131 -6.78 -3.77 -6.09
CA TYR A 131 -5.32 -3.91 -6.08
C TYR A 131 -4.87 -5.36 -6.30
N PHE A 132 -5.63 -6.35 -5.84
CA PHE A 132 -5.37 -7.77 -6.09
C PHE A 132 -6.25 -8.35 -7.20
N HIS A 133 -6.91 -7.50 -8.01
CA HIS A 133 -7.63 -8.01 -9.17
C HIS A 133 -6.66 -8.72 -10.14
N ARG A 134 -7.07 -9.89 -10.65
CA ARG A 134 -6.21 -10.76 -11.50
C ARG A 134 -5.56 -10.03 -12.67
N THR A 135 -6.29 -9.14 -13.36
CA THR A 135 -5.75 -8.39 -14.48
C THR A 135 -4.66 -7.42 -14.05
N ARG A 136 -4.88 -6.68 -12.95
CA ARG A 136 -3.89 -5.77 -12.41
C ARG A 136 -2.64 -6.51 -11.99
N ARG A 137 -2.78 -7.63 -11.25
CA ARG A 137 -1.65 -8.44 -10.79
C ARG A 137 -0.83 -9.01 -11.95
N TYR A 138 -1.50 -9.44 -13.03
CA TYR A 138 -0.80 -9.85 -14.24
C TYR A 138 0.10 -8.72 -14.77
N PHE A 139 -0.46 -7.51 -14.92
CA PHE A 139 0.32 -6.37 -15.37
C PHE A 139 1.43 -5.94 -14.41
N ASP A 140 1.27 -6.08 -13.10
CA ASP A 140 2.34 -5.82 -12.12
C ASP A 140 3.57 -6.73 -12.41
N ILE A 141 3.33 -8.01 -12.70
CA ILE A 141 4.41 -8.97 -13.02
C ILE A 141 5.09 -8.60 -14.33
N ILE A 142 4.32 -8.39 -15.38
CA ILE A 142 4.84 -8.05 -16.71
C ILE A 142 5.58 -6.71 -16.68
N PHE A 143 5.04 -5.72 -15.97
CA PHE A 143 5.66 -4.42 -15.81
C PHE A 143 7.01 -4.50 -15.09
N SER A 144 7.11 -5.31 -14.04
CA SER A 144 8.39 -5.56 -13.37
C SER A 144 9.44 -6.18 -14.30
N GLN A 145 9.04 -7.07 -15.20
CA GLN A 145 9.98 -7.65 -16.17
C GLN A 145 10.37 -6.61 -17.25
N ALA A 146 9.39 -5.86 -17.77
CA ALA A 146 9.67 -4.81 -18.75
C ALA A 146 10.63 -3.75 -18.18
N LEU A 147 10.44 -3.33 -16.92
CA LEU A 147 11.34 -2.39 -16.26
C LEU A 147 12.78 -2.93 -16.18
N ARG A 148 12.96 -4.21 -15.87
CA ARG A 148 14.29 -4.83 -15.82
C ARG A 148 14.99 -4.85 -17.18
N GLU A 149 14.23 -4.90 -18.27
CA GLU A 149 14.77 -4.90 -19.63
C GLU A 149 15.09 -3.48 -20.14
N ILE A 150 14.29 -2.48 -19.78
CA ILE A 150 14.47 -1.10 -20.27
C ILE A 150 15.36 -0.23 -19.39
N LEU A 151 15.51 -0.57 -18.10
CA LEU A 151 16.33 0.21 -17.17
C LEU A 151 17.84 -0.11 -17.35
N PRO A 152 18.72 0.88 -17.19
CA PRO A 152 20.16 0.64 -17.17
C PRO A 152 20.55 -0.40 -16.12
N ASN A 153 21.18 -1.49 -16.53
CA ASN A 153 21.54 -2.62 -15.65
C ASN A 153 20.33 -3.21 -14.88
N GLY A 154 19.10 -3.04 -15.38
CA GLY A 154 17.88 -3.56 -14.78
C GLY A 154 17.43 -2.85 -13.48
N THR A 155 18.01 -1.71 -13.15
CA THR A 155 17.73 -0.96 -11.90
C THR A 155 17.65 0.53 -12.16
N TYR A 156 16.91 1.24 -11.31
CA TYR A 156 16.93 2.71 -11.30
C TYR A 156 18.30 3.23 -10.83
N PRO A 157 18.74 4.41 -11.32
CA PRO A 157 19.96 5.04 -10.86
C PRO A 157 19.94 5.32 -9.36
N ALA A 158 21.11 5.24 -8.72
CA ALA A 158 21.26 5.56 -7.29
C ALA A 158 21.50 7.05 -7.02
N SER A 159 21.85 7.83 -8.03
CA SER A 159 21.95 9.28 -7.94
C SER A 159 20.56 9.92 -7.95
N VAL A 160 20.29 10.85 -7.04
CA VAL A 160 19.02 11.58 -6.96
C VAL A 160 18.75 12.34 -8.26
N GLU A 161 19.75 13.02 -8.81
CA GLU A 161 19.63 13.81 -10.04
C GLU A 161 19.23 12.92 -11.23
N GLU A 162 19.88 11.77 -11.38
CA GLU A 162 19.54 10.81 -12.45
C GLU A 162 18.20 10.15 -12.21
N TYR A 163 17.88 9.80 -10.96
CA TYR A 163 16.60 9.15 -10.60
C TYR A 163 15.39 10.03 -10.90
N LEU A 164 15.46 11.34 -10.60
CA LEU A 164 14.38 12.29 -10.85
C LEU A 164 14.06 12.48 -12.34
N ASN A 165 14.93 12.02 -13.24
CA ASN A 165 14.65 11.99 -14.68
C ASN A 165 13.83 10.76 -15.11
N TRP A 166 13.52 9.81 -14.20
CA TRP A 166 12.76 8.61 -14.49
C TRP A 166 11.31 8.74 -14.02
N ASP A 167 10.53 9.55 -14.73
CA ASP A 167 9.10 9.67 -14.51
C ASP A 167 8.30 8.64 -15.35
N ASP A 168 6.99 8.58 -15.11
CA ASP A 168 6.09 7.69 -15.83
C ASP A 168 6.11 7.94 -17.35
N HIS A 169 6.28 9.20 -17.77
CA HIS A 169 6.32 9.54 -19.21
C HIS A 169 7.53 8.93 -19.89
N ARG A 170 8.71 9.04 -19.29
CA ARG A 170 9.94 8.45 -19.79
C ARG A 170 9.86 6.93 -19.85
N VAL A 171 9.37 6.30 -18.80
CA VAL A 171 9.20 4.84 -18.74
C VAL A 171 8.24 4.36 -19.81
N ILE A 172 7.07 4.99 -19.96
CA ILE A 172 6.09 4.64 -21.01
C ILE A 172 6.67 4.87 -22.42
N GLN A 173 7.41 5.96 -22.61
CA GLN A 173 8.04 6.24 -23.90
C GLN A 173 9.05 5.15 -24.27
N LEU A 174 9.92 4.76 -23.35
CA LEU A 174 10.89 3.67 -23.58
C LEU A 174 10.20 2.34 -23.88
N MET A 175 9.09 2.03 -23.20
CA MET A 175 8.30 0.84 -23.51
C MET A 175 7.72 0.88 -24.92
N LYS A 176 7.24 2.04 -25.41
CA LYS A 176 6.74 2.21 -26.76
C LYS A 176 7.84 2.05 -27.81
N GLU A 177 9.03 2.56 -27.55
CA GLU A 177 10.19 2.42 -28.42
C GLU A 177 10.67 0.98 -28.55
N ASN A 178 10.42 0.15 -27.54
CA ASN A 178 10.82 -1.25 -27.48
C ASN A 178 9.67 -2.25 -27.75
N VAL A 179 8.54 -1.79 -28.24
CA VAL A 179 7.33 -2.62 -28.42
C VAL A 179 7.52 -3.78 -29.39
N GLU A 180 8.39 -3.61 -30.40
CA GLU A 180 8.65 -4.63 -31.42
C GLU A 180 9.81 -5.59 -31.04
N THR A 181 10.62 -5.22 -30.05
CA THR A 181 11.83 -5.95 -29.66
C THR A 181 11.70 -6.68 -28.34
N LEU A 182 10.83 -6.21 -27.45
CA LEU A 182 10.65 -6.75 -26.09
C LEU A 182 9.20 -7.19 -25.87
N ASP A 183 8.98 -8.48 -25.64
CA ASP A 183 7.65 -9.09 -25.46
C ASP A 183 6.87 -8.50 -24.30
N TYR A 184 7.54 -8.16 -23.20
CA TYR A 184 6.88 -7.56 -22.05
C TYR A 184 6.42 -6.13 -22.32
N CYS A 185 7.21 -5.32 -23.06
CA CYS A 185 6.79 -3.99 -23.50
C CYS A 185 5.59 -4.07 -24.45
N ASN A 186 5.62 -5.01 -25.40
CA ASN A 186 4.50 -5.29 -26.29
C ASN A 186 3.23 -5.64 -25.50
N SER A 187 3.34 -6.54 -24.52
CA SER A 187 2.20 -6.98 -23.72
C SER A 187 1.57 -5.84 -22.93
N ILE A 188 2.37 -4.89 -22.40
CA ILE A 188 1.88 -3.73 -21.66
C ILE A 188 1.21 -2.74 -22.61
N ILE A 189 1.89 -2.31 -23.67
CA ILE A 189 1.41 -1.26 -24.58
C ILE A 189 0.14 -1.72 -25.31
N ASN A 190 0.12 -2.97 -25.78
CA ASN A 190 -1.02 -3.55 -26.52
C ASN A 190 -2.05 -4.24 -25.60
N ARG A 191 -1.86 -4.18 -24.28
CA ARG A 191 -2.76 -4.78 -23.27
C ARG A 191 -3.04 -6.25 -23.52
N THR A 192 -2.01 -7.02 -23.88
CA THR A 192 -2.11 -8.47 -24.08
C THR A 192 -2.11 -9.15 -22.72
N ILE A 193 -3.18 -9.88 -22.39
CA ILE A 193 -3.38 -10.50 -21.08
C ILE A 193 -3.37 -12.02 -21.24
N PHE A 194 -2.58 -12.70 -20.40
CA PHE A 194 -2.70 -14.14 -20.21
C PHE A 194 -3.93 -14.43 -19.32
N PRO A 195 -4.79 -15.38 -19.72
CA PRO A 195 -5.92 -15.77 -18.91
C PRO A 195 -5.48 -16.42 -17.60
N CYS A 196 -6.14 -16.07 -16.51
CA CYS A 196 -5.98 -16.76 -15.23
C CYS A 196 -6.70 -18.12 -15.32
N VAL A 197 -5.97 -19.21 -15.11
CA VAL A 197 -6.50 -20.59 -15.22
C VAL A 197 -6.69 -21.27 -13.87
N LEU A 198 -5.97 -20.83 -12.84
CA LEU A 198 -6.18 -21.22 -11.44
C LEU A 198 -6.13 -19.99 -10.55
N GLU A 199 -6.98 -19.96 -9.54
CA GLU A 199 -7.03 -18.88 -8.54
C GLU A 199 -7.55 -19.44 -7.21
N THR A 200 -6.93 -19.02 -6.09
CA THR A 200 -7.47 -19.28 -4.74
C THR A 200 -8.44 -18.17 -4.34
N LYS A 201 -9.25 -18.42 -3.33
CA LYS A 201 -10.01 -17.36 -2.64
C LYS A 201 -9.06 -16.40 -1.89
N PRO A 202 -9.52 -15.21 -1.46
CA PRO A 202 -8.68 -14.21 -0.78
C PRO A 202 -8.05 -14.69 0.53
N HIS A 203 -8.74 -15.54 1.28
CA HIS A 203 -8.29 -16.15 2.53
C HIS A 203 -8.27 -17.69 2.37
N PRO A 204 -7.23 -18.24 1.69
CA PRO A 204 -7.16 -19.66 1.41
C PRO A 204 -6.75 -20.44 2.66
N GLN A 205 -7.50 -21.47 2.97
CA GLN A 205 -7.12 -22.42 4.02
C GLN A 205 -6.03 -23.37 3.52
N SER A 206 -5.38 -24.09 4.43
CA SER A 206 -4.31 -25.04 4.07
C SER A 206 -4.74 -26.08 3.04
N GLY A 207 -6.02 -26.47 3.03
CA GLY A 207 -6.61 -27.37 2.03
C GLY A 207 -6.64 -26.73 0.63
N ASP A 208 -7.08 -25.47 0.54
CA ASP A 208 -7.15 -24.73 -0.73
C ASP A 208 -5.75 -24.57 -1.33
N ILE A 209 -4.75 -24.28 -0.50
CA ILE A 209 -3.35 -24.13 -0.92
C ILE A 209 -2.79 -25.45 -1.44
N ARG A 210 -3.03 -26.56 -0.73
CA ARG A 210 -2.58 -27.89 -1.18
C ARG A 210 -3.22 -28.27 -2.51
N TYR A 211 -4.51 -28.03 -2.66
CA TYR A 211 -5.24 -28.28 -3.90
C TYR A 211 -4.67 -27.44 -5.04
N PHE A 212 -4.52 -26.12 -4.86
CA PHE A 212 -3.91 -25.22 -5.86
C PHE A 212 -2.54 -25.73 -6.30
N ASN A 213 -1.64 -26.04 -5.34
CA ASN A 213 -0.28 -26.48 -5.64
C ASN A 213 -0.28 -27.84 -6.39
N SER A 214 -1.18 -28.74 -6.06
CA SER A 214 -1.33 -30.03 -6.75
C SER A 214 -1.77 -29.84 -8.19
N GLN A 215 -2.81 -29.03 -8.43
CA GLN A 215 -3.30 -28.71 -9.76
C GLN A 215 -2.22 -27.99 -10.61
N MET A 216 -1.58 -26.98 -10.05
CA MET A 216 -0.50 -26.24 -10.71
C MET A 216 0.63 -27.17 -11.14
N LYS A 217 1.08 -28.08 -10.25
CA LYS A 217 2.14 -29.05 -10.57
C LYS A 217 1.75 -29.95 -11.73
N GLN A 218 0.52 -30.44 -11.77
CA GLN A 218 0.02 -31.31 -12.85
C GLN A 218 -0.02 -30.54 -14.18
N LEU A 219 -0.49 -29.29 -14.18
CA LEU A 219 -0.54 -28.44 -15.37
C LEU A 219 0.87 -28.15 -15.91
N ILE A 220 1.80 -27.76 -15.04
CA ILE A 220 3.19 -27.46 -15.42
C ILE A 220 3.88 -28.71 -15.96
N ASN A 221 3.68 -29.88 -15.35
CA ASN A 221 4.27 -31.13 -15.80
C ASN A 221 3.74 -31.57 -17.20
N HIS A 222 2.48 -31.24 -17.51
CA HIS A 222 1.86 -31.64 -18.78
C HIS A 222 2.15 -30.67 -19.94
N PHE A 223 2.14 -29.35 -19.67
CA PHE A 223 2.23 -28.32 -20.71
C PHE A 223 3.59 -27.62 -20.80
N GLY A 224 4.48 -27.80 -19.81
CA GLY A 224 5.75 -27.08 -19.66
C GLY A 224 5.60 -25.79 -18.84
N LYS A 225 6.66 -25.42 -18.11
CA LYS A 225 6.66 -24.24 -17.26
C LYS A 225 6.58 -22.93 -18.05
N GLU A 226 7.11 -22.93 -19.26
CA GLU A 226 7.12 -21.79 -20.18
C GLU A 226 5.72 -21.35 -20.63
N CYS A 227 4.72 -22.22 -20.47
CA CYS A 227 3.33 -21.90 -20.77
C CYS A 227 2.64 -21.08 -19.66
N PHE A 228 3.29 -20.83 -18.52
CA PHE A 228 2.64 -20.29 -17.34
C PHE A 228 3.41 -19.15 -16.71
N ILE A 229 2.64 -18.25 -16.07
CA ILE A 229 3.15 -17.23 -15.14
C ILE A 229 2.46 -17.44 -13.80
N GLU A 230 3.27 -17.57 -12.75
CA GLU A 230 2.82 -17.73 -11.38
C GLU A 230 2.69 -16.35 -10.69
N ASP A 231 1.60 -16.11 -9.98
CA ASP A 231 1.41 -14.97 -9.11
C ASP A 231 1.13 -15.43 -7.68
N TYR A 232 1.98 -14.99 -6.80
CA TYR A 232 1.76 -15.06 -5.36
C TYR A 232 1.55 -13.65 -4.90
N SER A 233 0.28 -13.21 -4.74
CA SER A 233 0.02 -11.88 -4.20
C SER A 233 0.73 -11.74 -2.86
N ALA A 234 1.32 -10.58 -2.61
CA ALA A 234 1.94 -10.32 -1.34
C ALA A 234 0.95 -10.61 -0.21
N ASP A 235 1.43 -11.33 0.80
CA ASP A 235 0.69 -11.65 2.01
C ASP A 235 0.36 -10.35 2.75
N LYS A 236 -0.81 -9.76 2.48
CA LYS A 236 -1.18 -8.42 2.94
C LYS A 236 -2.19 -8.49 4.08
N MET A 237 -1.83 -7.90 5.22
CA MET A 237 -2.79 -7.70 6.30
C MET A 237 -3.86 -6.68 5.88
N PRO A 238 -5.14 -6.89 6.23
CA PRO A 238 -6.18 -5.86 6.09
C PRO A 238 -5.81 -4.56 6.82
N HIS A 239 -5.28 -4.70 8.02
CA HIS A 239 -4.66 -3.65 8.84
C HIS A 239 -3.50 -4.24 9.66
N LYS A 240 -2.63 -3.38 10.18
CA LYS A 240 -1.51 -3.77 11.06
C LYS A 240 -1.80 -3.55 12.55
N ILE A 241 -3.04 -3.21 12.90
CA ILE A 241 -3.45 -2.95 14.28
C ILE A 241 -3.40 -4.27 15.06
N PRO A 242 -2.68 -4.35 16.18
CA PRO A 242 -2.60 -5.56 16.98
C PRO A 242 -3.96 -5.91 17.60
N GLN A 243 -4.26 -7.19 17.74
CA GLN A 243 -5.51 -7.66 18.36
C GLN A 243 -5.60 -7.37 19.87
N LYS A 244 -4.45 -7.41 20.53
CA LYS A 244 -4.31 -7.07 21.95
C LYS A 244 -3.07 -6.20 22.07
N VAL A 245 -3.26 -4.99 22.49
CA VAL A 245 -2.22 -4.01 22.65
C VAL A 245 -2.51 -3.17 23.89
N GLU A 246 -1.49 -2.89 24.66
CA GLU A 246 -1.60 -1.97 25.78
C GLU A 246 -1.55 -0.53 25.25
N LEU A 247 -2.07 0.41 26.04
CA LEU A 247 -2.15 1.82 25.61
C LEU A 247 -0.78 2.46 25.39
N ASP A 248 0.26 1.97 26.05
CA ASP A 248 1.64 2.44 25.90
C ASP A 248 2.35 1.93 24.63
N ASP A 249 1.76 0.96 23.91
CA ASP A 249 2.30 0.49 22.65
C ASP A 249 2.13 1.55 21.55
N GLU A 250 3.22 1.92 20.89
CA GLU A 250 3.24 2.93 19.83
C GLU A 250 2.36 2.56 18.61
N THR A 251 2.06 1.28 18.43
CA THR A 251 1.21 0.79 17.34
C THR A 251 -0.28 0.85 17.65
N ALA A 252 -0.66 1.11 18.91
CA ALA A 252 -2.04 1.23 19.34
C ALA A 252 -2.69 2.51 18.78
N ILE A 253 -3.90 2.36 18.23
CA ILE A 253 -4.75 3.50 17.93
C ILE A 253 -5.57 3.80 19.16
N VAL A 254 -5.31 4.96 19.74
CA VAL A 254 -5.94 5.42 20.98
C VAL A 254 -7.34 5.96 20.70
N ILE A 255 -8.31 5.54 21.52
CA ILE A 255 -9.68 6.04 21.53
C ILE A 255 -9.87 6.90 22.79
N VAL A 256 -10.40 8.10 22.62
CA VAL A 256 -10.66 9.04 23.71
C VAL A 256 -12.16 9.31 23.81
N ASP A 257 -12.75 9.05 24.97
CA ASP A 257 -14.11 9.49 25.28
C ASP A 257 -14.06 10.85 25.99
N LYS A 258 -14.34 11.92 25.23
CA LYS A 258 -14.34 13.30 25.78
C LYS A 258 -15.38 13.57 26.86
N LYS A 259 -16.38 12.70 27.05
CA LYS A 259 -17.42 12.87 28.07
C LYS A 259 -17.00 12.31 29.43
N THR A 260 -16.32 11.15 29.40
CA THR A 260 -15.89 10.45 30.62
C THR A 260 -14.40 10.61 30.88
N ASN A 261 -13.62 11.12 29.92
CA ASN A 261 -12.16 11.13 29.90
C ASN A 261 -11.54 9.72 29.97
N GLU A 262 -12.31 8.70 29.62
CA GLU A 262 -11.79 7.33 29.51
C GLU A 262 -10.99 7.19 28.22
N VAL A 263 -9.95 6.37 28.31
CA VAL A 263 -9.04 6.07 27.20
C VAL A 263 -8.99 4.56 27.02
N SER A 264 -9.09 4.11 25.78
CA SER A 264 -9.04 2.70 25.40
C SER A 264 -8.30 2.53 24.08
N THR A 265 -8.15 1.29 23.61
CA THR A 265 -7.61 1.04 22.28
C THR A 265 -8.75 0.75 21.28
N ILE A 266 -8.50 0.99 20.00
CA ILE A 266 -9.49 0.64 18.96
C ILE A 266 -9.78 -0.87 18.95
N SER A 267 -8.82 -1.71 19.32
CA SER A 267 -9.00 -3.16 19.39
C SER A 267 -9.97 -3.59 20.50
N ASP A 268 -10.05 -2.81 21.57
CA ASP A 268 -11.00 -3.07 22.68
C ASP A 268 -12.42 -2.59 22.30
N GLU A 269 -12.51 -1.49 21.57
CA GLU A 269 -13.79 -0.83 21.25
C GLU A 269 -14.45 -1.37 19.96
N SER A 270 -13.67 -1.92 19.02
CA SER A 270 -14.17 -2.37 17.71
C SER A 270 -14.15 -3.88 17.55
N TYR A 271 -15.33 -4.48 17.44
CA TYR A 271 -15.48 -5.89 17.08
C TYR A 271 -14.95 -6.19 15.66
N ILE A 272 -15.14 -5.26 14.71
CA ILE A 272 -14.70 -5.44 13.33
C ILE A 272 -13.16 -5.50 13.26
N ILE A 273 -12.49 -4.53 13.87
CA ILE A 273 -11.03 -4.45 13.85
C ILE A 273 -10.40 -5.66 14.53
N SER A 274 -10.90 -6.05 15.70
CA SER A 274 -10.35 -7.20 16.45
C SER A 274 -10.55 -8.56 15.75
N ASN A 275 -11.48 -8.66 14.78
CA ASN A 275 -11.75 -9.90 14.04
C ASN A 275 -11.27 -9.88 12.58
N LEU A 276 -10.96 -8.73 12.01
CA LEU A 276 -10.47 -8.62 10.62
C LEU A 276 -8.95 -8.84 10.54
N THR A 277 -8.47 -10.01 10.92
CA THR A 277 -7.05 -10.30 11.13
C THR A 277 -6.45 -11.26 10.13
N GLU A 278 -7.27 -11.95 9.33
CA GLU A 278 -6.77 -12.90 8.34
C GLU A 278 -6.12 -12.18 7.15
N ARG A 279 -4.91 -12.63 6.79
CA ARG A 279 -4.17 -12.08 5.66
C ARG A 279 -4.84 -12.38 4.33
N ILE A 280 -4.83 -11.41 3.43
CA ILE A 280 -5.22 -11.58 2.04
C ILE A 280 -4.04 -12.21 1.30
N ASN A 281 -4.22 -13.43 0.79
CA ASN A 281 -3.18 -14.19 0.11
C ASN A 281 -3.78 -14.95 -1.08
N ILE A 282 -3.84 -14.31 -2.24
CA ILE A 282 -4.40 -14.91 -3.43
C ILE A 282 -3.26 -15.49 -4.29
N LYS A 283 -3.35 -16.77 -4.60
CA LYS A 283 -2.42 -17.43 -5.54
C LYS A 283 -3.08 -17.59 -6.89
N ARG A 284 -2.34 -17.34 -7.97
CA ARG A 284 -2.83 -17.45 -9.34
C ARG A 284 -1.84 -18.11 -10.26
N LEU A 285 -2.37 -18.77 -11.26
CA LEU A 285 -1.63 -19.27 -12.41
C LEU A 285 -2.25 -18.70 -13.67
N TYR A 286 -1.46 -17.97 -14.43
CA TYR A 286 -1.83 -17.49 -15.75
C TYR A 286 -1.23 -18.41 -16.80
N ALA A 287 -1.91 -18.58 -17.95
CA ALA A 287 -1.46 -19.42 -19.04
C ALA A 287 -1.38 -18.63 -20.33
N ILE A 288 -0.52 -19.05 -21.25
CA ILE A 288 -0.47 -18.48 -22.61
C ILE A 288 -1.83 -18.60 -23.28
N LYS A 289 -2.20 -17.58 -24.06
CA LYS A 289 -3.53 -17.44 -24.65
C LYS A 289 -3.85 -18.57 -25.62
N GLU A 290 -2.85 -19.00 -26.40
CA GLU A 290 -2.95 -19.99 -27.46
C GLU A 290 -3.38 -21.38 -26.95
N LYS A 291 -2.92 -21.74 -25.75
CA LYS A 291 -3.25 -23.05 -25.13
C LYS A 291 -4.36 -22.97 -24.09
N ARG A 292 -5.03 -21.84 -23.97
CA ARG A 292 -6.03 -21.61 -22.90
C ARG A 292 -7.06 -22.74 -22.82
N GLN A 293 -7.69 -23.09 -23.93
CA GLN A 293 -8.78 -24.06 -23.92
C GLN A 293 -8.30 -25.47 -23.54
N GLU A 294 -7.17 -25.90 -24.12
CA GLU A 294 -6.55 -27.19 -23.80
C GLU A 294 -6.18 -27.31 -22.32
N ILE A 295 -5.65 -26.22 -21.73
CA ILE A 295 -5.28 -26.14 -20.32
C ILE A 295 -6.53 -26.20 -19.42
N LEU A 296 -7.61 -25.52 -19.78
CA LEU A 296 -8.86 -25.55 -19.03
C LEU A 296 -9.50 -26.94 -19.10
N ASP A 297 -9.53 -27.56 -20.27
CA ASP A 297 -10.09 -28.90 -20.46
C ASP A 297 -9.28 -29.96 -19.70
N PHE A 298 -7.95 -29.84 -19.67
CA PHE A 298 -7.10 -30.71 -18.87
C PHE A 298 -7.31 -30.49 -17.37
N ARG A 299 -7.33 -29.22 -16.91
CA ARG A 299 -7.60 -28.87 -15.51
C ARG A 299 -8.92 -29.46 -15.02
N ASP A 300 -9.97 -29.39 -15.84
CA ASP A 300 -11.30 -29.87 -15.44
C ASP A 300 -11.39 -31.41 -15.40
N ARG A 301 -10.48 -32.12 -16.08
CA ARG A 301 -10.33 -33.57 -15.99
C ARG A 301 -9.55 -34.05 -14.77
N ILE A 302 -8.66 -33.22 -14.23
CA ILE A 302 -7.82 -33.57 -13.06
C ILE A 302 -8.37 -33.06 -11.73
N LYS A 303 -9.55 -32.42 -11.74
CA LYS A 303 -10.31 -32.06 -10.54
C LYS A 303 -10.77 -33.32 -9.81
#